data_873e3775e180bd1741b355809e6cc8be
#
_entry.id   873e3775e180bd1741b355809e6cc8be
#
_cell.length_a   1.000
_cell.length_b   1.000
_cell.length_c   1.000
_cell.angle_alpha   90.00
_cell.angle_beta   90.00
_cell.angle_gamma   90.00
#
_symmetry.space_group_name_H-M   'P 1'
#
loop_
_entity.id
_entity.type
_entity.pdbx_description
1 polymer ?
#
loop_
_entity_poly.entity_id
_entity_poly.type
_entity_poly.pdbx_seq_one_letter_code
_entity_poly.pdbx_strand_id
1 'polypeptide(L)'
;MAFETILVDVADGILTITLHRPDRMNAFTPLMMREMVAAFDQADADDAVRAVIVTGSGERAFCAGADLGAGAATFDYKDRADRFDLGSPLRDDGSVDLSHPGARDNGGRLTLRIFNCRKPVIGAINGAAVGIGATMLLPMDFRLASTSARFGFVFARRGIVPEAASSWFLPRLVGIETALEWCYSGKVFGAAEAHDKKLVRALHAPEDLLPAARALARELTADSAPVSVALTRQMLWRMLGAAHPMEAHRIDSRMIWARGAASDAAEGIASFLEKRPAHFVDSVSAGLPHAADYFVDPDYF
;
A
#
# COMPACT_ATOMS: atom_id res chain seq x y z
N MET A 1 -2.91 19.51 -7.44
CA MET A 1 -4.04 19.75 -6.50
C MET A 1 -3.47 19.99 -5.12
N ALA A 2 -4.05 20.90 -4.34
CA ALA A 2 -3.70 21.00 -2.91
C ALA A 2 -4.49 19.93 -2.15
N PHE A 3 -3.83 19.11 -1.35
CA PHE A 3 -4.45 18.14 -0.45
C PHE A 3 -4.64 18.79 0.93
N GLU A 4 -5.64 18.33 1.68
CA GLU A 4 -5.99 18.89 3.00
C GLU A 4 -5.48 18.01 4.14
N THR A 5 -5.46 16.68 3.94
CA THR A 5 -5.17 15.69 4.98
C THR A 5 -3.86 14.94 4.77
N ILE A 6 -3.21 15.18 3.64
CA ILE A 6 -1.87 14.64 3.33
C ILE A 6 -0.99 15.74 2.74
N LEU A 7 0.32 15.55 2.85
CA LEU A 7 1.32 16.32 2.09
C LEU A 7 1.97 15.39 1.07
N VAL A 8 2.24 15.92 -0.12
CA VAL A 8 2.91 15.18 -1.19
C VAL A 8 4.12 15.98 -1.66
N ASP A 9 5.26 15.34 -1.68
CA ASP A 9 6.53 15.89 -2.15
C ASP A 9 7.21 14.90 -3.09
N VAL A 10 7.85 15.41 -4.15
CA VAL A 10 8.64 14.60 -5.08
C VAL A 10 10.06 15.11 -5.09
N ALA A 11 11.00 14.28 -4.66
CA ALA A 11 12.42 14.58 -4.67
C ALA A 11 13.22 13.33 -5.05
N ASP A 12 14.21 13.47 -5.91
CA ASP A 12 15.12 12.40 -6.35
C ASP A 12 14.38 11.16 -6.91
N GLY A 13 13.28 11.35 -7.63
CA GLY A 13 12.45 10.26 -8.16
C GLY A 13 11.62 9.53 -7.11
N ILE A 14 11.51 10.05 -5.91
CA ILE A 14 10.73 9.48 -4.80
C ILE A 14 9.56 10.39 -4.48
N LEU A 15 8.33 9.89 -4.62
CA LEU A 15 7.13 10.56 -4.15
C LEU A 15 6.90 10.17 -2.68
N THR A 16 6.88 11.17 -1.80
CA THR A 16 6.61 10.98 -0.37
C THR A 16 5.20 11.46 -0.04
N ILE A 17 4.35 10.55 0.43
CA ILE A 17 3.02 10.84 0.99
C ILE A 17 3.15 10.92 2.50
N THR A 18 2.89 12.08 3.09
CA THR A 18 2.88 12.28 4.54
C THR A 18 1.45 12.47 5.00
N LEU A 19 0.92 11.54 5.81
CA LEU A 19 -0.38 11.71 6.47
C LEU A 19 -0.32 12.94 7.37
N HIS A 20 -1.20 13.92 7.18
CA HIS A 20 -1.06 15.24 7.78
C HIS A 20 -2.31 15.72 8.52
N ARG A 21 -2.55 15.09 9.66
CA ARG A 21 -3.53 15.52 10.69
C ARG A 21 -2.91 15.34 12.09
N PRO A 22 -1.75 15.99 12.38
CA PRO A 22 -0.97 15.70 13.58
C PRO A 22 -1.75 15.92 14.88
N ASP A 23 -2.67 16.88 14.92
CA ASP A 23 -3.54 17.18 16.08
C ASP A 23 -4.56 16.06 16.34
N ARG A 24 -4.83 15.24 15.36
CA ARG A 24 -5.71 14.07 15.42
C ARG A 24 -4.94 12.75 15.29
N MET A 25 -3.62 12.77 15.57
CA MET A 25 -2.75 11.59 15.45
C MET A 25 -2.85 10.93 14.06
N ASN A 26 -3.00 11.73 13.01
CA ASN A 26 -3.19 11.29 11.61
C ASN A 26 -4.36 10.31 11.43
N ALA A 27 -5.45 10.49 12.20
CA ALA A 27 -6.63 9.65 12.12
C ALA A 27 -7.24 9.67 10.71
N PHE A 28 -7.58 8.47 10.23
CA PHE A 28 -8.02 8.22 8.87
C PHE A 28 -9.48 8.66 8.65
N THR A 29 -9.71 9.36 7.55
CA THR A 29 -11.03 9.85 7.13
C THR A 29 -11.32 9.43 5.68
N PRO A 30 -12.60 9.50 5.23
CA PRO A 30 -12.94 9.31 3.83
C PRO A 30 -12.20 10.29 2.89
N LEU A 31 -11.99 11.54 3.32
CA LEU A 31 -11.20 12.51 2.56
C LEU A 31 -9.74 12.05 2.40
N MET A 32 -9.09 11.65 3.51
CA MET A 32 -7.71 11.13 3.45
C MET A 32 -7.60 9.93 2.52
N MET A 33 -8.58 9.03 2.52
CA MET A 33 -8.62 7.92 1.58
C MET A 33 -8.60 8.40 0.13
N ARG A 34 -9.48 9.34 -0.24
CA ARG A 34 -9.54 9.88 -1.61
C ARG A 34 -8.26 10.57 -2.01
N GLU A 35 -7.69 11.35 -1.12
CA GLU A 35 -6.44 12.07 -1.36
C GLU A 35 -5.24 11.11 -1.54
N MET A 36 -5.16 10.08 -0.69
CA MET A 36 -4.14 9.05 -0.86
C MET A 36 -4.30 8.29 -2.19
N VAL A 37 -5.52 7.91 -2.56
CA VAL A 37 -5.79 7.27 -3.87
C VAL A 37 -5.30 8.18 -5.00
N ALA A 38 -5.65 9.47 -4.98
CA ALA A 38 -5.22 10.44 -5.97
C ALA A 38 -3.69 10.62 -6.01
N ALA A 39 -3.02 10.60 -4.85
CA ALA A 39 -1.56 10.66 -4.79
C ALA A 39 -0.89 9.41 -5.40
N PHE A 40 -1.46 8.21 -5.20
CA PHE A 40 -1.00 7.01 -5.88
C PHE A 40 -1.28 7.02 -7.38
N ASP A 41 -2.39 7.65 -7.83
CA ASP A 41 -2.67 7.84 -9.26
C ASP A 41 -1.64 8.78 -9.90
N GLN A 42 -1.28 9.87 -9.21
CA GLN A 42 -0.19 10.77 -9.64
C GLN A 42 1.15 10.02 -9.73
N ALA A 43 1.49 9.22 -8.72
CA ALA A 43 2.73 8.44 -8.72
C ALA A 43 2.81 7.46 -9.90
N ASP A 44 1.70 6.81 -10.26
CA ASP A 44 1.67 5.86 -11.38
C ASP A 44 1.69 6.56 -12.75
N ALA A 45 1.15 7.78 -12.86
CA ALA A 45 1.11 8.56 -14.09
C ALA A 45 2.44 9.31 -14.37
N ASP A 46 3.22 9.61 -13.34
CA ASP A 46 4.49 10.35 -13.47
C ASP A 46 5.68 9.38 -13.57
N ASP A 47 6.29 9.32 -14.76
CA ASP A 47 7.46 8.46 -15.01
C ASP A 47 8.74 8.95 -14.31
N ALA A 48 8.79 10.20 -13.87
CA ALA A 48 9.88 10.70 -13.02
C ALA A 48 9.83 10.08 -11.61
N VAL A 49 8.65 9.61 -11.16
CA VAL A 49 8.52 8.90 -9.89
C VAL A 49 8.93 7.43 -10.07
N ARG A 50 9.89 7.00 -9.26
CA ARG A 50 10.46 5.66 -9.28
C ARG A 50 10.04 4.80 -8.08
N ALA A 51 9.71 5.43 -6.95
CA ALA A 51 9.22 4.79 -5.73
C ALA A 51 8.30 5.72 -4.96
N VAL A 52 7.47 5.13 -4.08
CA VAL A 52 6.59 5.87 -3.16
C VAL A 52 6.97 5.55 -1.73
N ILE A 53 7.08 6.58 -0.88
CA ILE A 53 7.22 6.45 0.56
C ILE A 53 5.94 6.98 1.21
N VAL A 54 5.40 6.25 2.19
CA VAL A 54 4.26 6.69 3.00
C VAL A 54 4.71 6.81 4.45
N THR A 55 4.48 7.98 5.06
CA THR A 55 4.84 8.26 6.47
C THR A 55 3.77 9.12 7.14
N GLY A 56 3.88 9.38 8.45
CA GLY A 56 3.00 10.27 9.19
C GLY A 56 3.70 11.55 9.62
N SER A 57 2.99 12.66 9.71
CA SER A 57 3.52 13.90 10.30
C SER A 57 3.53 13.84 11.82
N GLY A 58 4.51 14.51 12.42
CA GLY A 58 4.75 14.50 13.87
C GLY A 58 5.41 13.21 14.34
N GLU A 59 5.60 13.12 15.67
CA GLU A 59 6.39 12.04 16.29
C GLU A 59 5.53 10.94 16.93
N ARG A 60 4.23 11.20 17.16
CA ARG A 60 3.38 10.33 17.97
C ARG A 60 2.74 9.19 17.20
N ALA A 61 2.35 9.43 15.97
CA ALA A 61 1.59 8.45 15.19
C ALA A 61 1.93 8.49 13.70
N PHE A 62 2.02 7.31 13.13
CA PHE A 62 1.84 7.13 11.70
C PHE A 62 0.37 7.39 11.35
N CYS A 63 -0.55 6.58 11.91
CA CYS A 63 -1.99 6.74 11.83
C CYS A 63 -2.65 5.98 12.98
N ALA A 64 -3.38 6.68 13.86
CA ALA A 64 -3.99 6.08 15.06
C ALA A 64 -5.28 5.28 14.80
N GLY A 65 -5.67 5.10 13.52
CA GLY A 65 -6.88 4.38 13.12
C GLY A 65 -7.94 5.30 12.52
N ALA A 66 -9.16 4.79 12.39
CA ALA A 66 -10.29 5.58 11.90
C ALA A 66 -10.57 6.77 12.82
N ASP A 67 -10.97 7.90 12.22
CA ASP A 67 -11.42 9.06 13.00
C ASP A 67 -12.73 8.70 13.73
N LEU A 68 -12.67 8.71 15.06
CA LEU A 68 -13.80 8.37 15.93
C LEU A 68 -14.69 9.59 16.27
N GLY A 69 -14.59 10.66 15.51
CA GLY A 69 -15.37 11.89 15.73
C GLY A 69 -16.89 11.70 15.71
N ALA A 70 -17.38 10.64 15.05
CA ALA A 70 -18.79 10.25 15.05
C ALA A 70 -19.21 9.40 16.29
N GLY A 71 -18.31 9.18 17.25
CA GLY A 71 -18.60 8.41 18.47
C GLY A 71 -19.03 6.97 18.15
N ALA A 72 -20.08 6.48 18.80
CA ALA A 72 -20.59 5.12 18.64
C ALA A 72 -21.05 4.79 17.20
N ALA A 73 -21.43 5.79 16.41
CA ALA A 73 -21.86 5.61 15.02
C ALA A 73 -20.69 5.53 14.02
N THR A 74 -19.43 5.55 14.47
CA THR A 74 -18.24 5.57 13.56
C THR A 74 -18.24 4.41 12.57
N PHE A 75 -18.68 3.23 12.98
CA PHE A 75 -18.75 2.02 12.15
C PHE A 75 -20.17 1.65 11.71
N ASP A 76 -21.18 2.45 12.05
CA ASP A 76 -22.52 2.31 11.48
C ASP A 76 -22.58 2.99 10.12
N TYR A 77 -22.48 2.17 9.07
CA TYR A 77 -22.43 2.66 7.69
C TYR A 77 -23.79 3.10 7.14
N LYS A 78 -24.88 2.78 7.84
CA LYS A 78 -26.25 3.14 7.41
C LYS A 78 -26.52 4.64 7.56
N ASP A 79 -25.97 5.26 8.60
CA ASP A 79 -26.22 6.66 8.94
C ASP A 79 -25.13 7.65 8.44
N ARG A 80 -24.19 7.19 7.64
CA ARG A 80 -23.03 7.99 7.23
C ARG A 80 -23.14 8.52 5.81
N ALA A 81 -23.85 9.63 5.65
CA ALA A 81 -23.98 10.35 4.38
C ALA A 81 -22.62 10.82 3.78
N ASP A 82 -21.59 11.06 4.61
CA ASP A 82 -20.25 11.46 4.19
C ASP A 82 -19.48 10.36 3.43
N ARG A 83 -20.02 9.15 3.38
CA ARG A 83 -19.46 8.02 2.62
C ARG A 83 -20.00 7.90 1.21
N PHE A 84 -21.05 8.63 0.89
CA PHE A 84 -21.84 8.39 -0.30
C PHE A 84 -21.53 9.36 -1.44
N ASP A 85 -20.25 9.62 -1.69
CA ASP A 85 -19.82 10.28 -2.94
C ASP A 85 -20.37 9.57 -4.19
N LEU A 86 -20.74 8.30 -4.04
CA LEU A 86 -21.25 7.42 -5.09
C LEU A 86 -22.75 7.11 -4.94
N GLY A 87 -23.47 7.83 -4.07
CA GLY A 87 -24.85 7.53 -3.71
C GLY A 87 -25.00 6.54 -2.55
N SER A 88 -26.22 6.41 -2.02
CA SER A 88 -26.52 5.52 -0.90
C SER A 88 -26.63 4.05 -1.35
N PRO A 89 -25.98 3.10 -0.68
CA PRO A 89 -26.19 1.66 -0.89
C PRO A 89 -27.48 1.15 -0.23
N LEU A 90 -28.22 2.00 0.50
CA LEU A 90 -29.46 1.60 1.16
C LEU A 90 -30.61 1.57 0.14
N ARG A 91 -31.37 0.46 0.16
CA ARG A 91 -32.64 0.32 -0.57
C ARG A 91 -33.80 0.90 0.26
N ASP A 92 -34.93 1.12 -0.38
CA ASP A 92 -36.14 1.68 0.27
C ASP A 92 -36.66 0.79 1.42
N ASP A 93 -36.38 -0.51 1.40
CA ASP A 93 -36.74 -1.44 2.46
C ASP A 93 -35.72 -1.47 3.63
N GLY A 94 -34.69 -0.63 3.59
CA GLY A 94 -33.62 -0.54 4.59
C GLY A 94 -32.55 -1.63 4.46
N SER A 95 -32.63 -2.50 3.45
CA SER A 95 -31.55 -3.45 3.15
C SER A 95 -30.36 -2.74 2.47
N VAL A 96 -29.18 -3.34 2.55
CA VAL A 96 -27.96 -2.82 1.92
C VAL A 96 -27.74 -3.51 0.58
N ASP A 97 -27.59 -2.74 -0.47
CA ASP A 97 -27.06 -3.23 -1.73
C ASP A 97 -25.53 -3.40 -1.62
N LEU A 98 -25.08 -4.61 -1.36
CA LEU A 98 -23.66 -4.91 -1.24
C LEU A 98 -22.91 -4.82 -2.58
N SER A 99 -23.61 -4.83 -3.73
CA SER A 99 -22.98 -4.59 -5.03
C SER A 99 -22.69 -3.11 -5.28
N HIS A 100 -23.35 -2.21 -4.53
CA HIS A 100 -23.16 -0.79 -4.70
C HIS A 100 -21.76 -0.35 -4.24
N PRO A 101 -21.02 0.48 -5.02
CA PRO A 101 -19.69 0.93 -4.65
C PRO A 101 -19.60 1.62 -3.29
N GLY A 102 -20.68 2.27 -2.84
CA GLY A 102 -20.81 2.90 -1.51
C GLY A 102 -20.82 1.91 -0.34
N ALA A 103 -21.09 0.62 -0.58
CA ALA A 103 -21.02 -0.42 0.45
C ALA A 103 -19.58 -0.87 0.76
N ARG A 104 -18.60 -0.53 -0.08
CA ARG A 104 -17.20 -0.91 0.11
C ARG A 104 -16.58 -0.15 1.28
N ASP A 105 -15.77 -0.84 2.09
CA ASP A 105 -15.00 -0.18 3.12
C ASP A 105 -13.88 0.70 2.51
N ASN A 106 -13.66 1.88 3.08
CA ASN A 106 -12.68 2.83 2.57
C ASN A 106 -11.24 2.35 2.76
N GLY A 107 -11.00 1.55 3.80
CA GLY A 107 -9.70 0.90 4.00
C GLY A 107 -9.38 -0.05 2.85
N GLY A 108 -10.35 -0.89 2.45
CA GLY A 108 -10.22 -1.81 1.32
C GLY A 108 -10.00 -1.10 -0.01
N ARG A 109 -10.70 0.01 -0.25
CA ARG A 109 -10.46 0.84 -1.44
C ARG A 109 -9.02 1.34 -1.52
N LEU A 110 -8.48 1.84 -0.40
CA LEU A 110 -7.10 2.31 -0.33
C LEU A 110 -6.09 1.16 -0.48
N THR A 111 -6.27 0.06 0.27
CA THR A 111 -5.32 -1.06 0.23
C THR A 111 -5.24 -1.71 -1.13
N LEU A 112 -6.36 -1.86 -1.83
CA LEU A 112 -6.36 -2.35 -3.21
C LEU A 112 -5.70 -1.36 -4.17
N ARG A 113 -5.86 -0.03 -3.96
CA ARG A 113 -5.11 0.95 -4.74
C ARG A 113 -3.60 0.85 -4.52
N ILE A 114 -3.16 0.67 -3.27
CA ILE A 114 -1.73 0.45 -2.95
C ILE A 114 -1.23 -0.86 -3.58
N PHE A 115 -2.03 -1.93 -3.48
CA PHE A 115 -1.73 -3.21 -4.13
C PHE A 115 -1.52 -3.07 -5.63
N ASN A 116 -2.34 -2.27 -6.31
CA ASN A 116 -2.29 -2.02 -7.75
C ASN A 116 -1.24 -0.96 -8.17
N CYS A 117 -0.55 -0.33 -7.23
CA CYS A 117 0.51 0.63 -7.55
C CYS A 117 1.59 -0.04 -8.42
N ARG A 118 2.07 0.69 -9.41
CA ARG A 118 3.09 0.23 -10.37
C ARG A 118 4.52 0.54 -9.92
N LYS A 119 4.67 1.22 -8.81
CA LYS A 119 5.96 1.62 -8.23
C LYS A 119 6.20 0.87 -6.92
N PRO A 120 7.44 0.61 -6.50
CA PRO A 120 7.73 0.15 -5.15
C PRO A 120 7.16 1.09 -4.09
N VAL A 121 6.51 0.52 -3.07
CA VAL A 121 5.88 1.26 -1.98
C VAL A 121 6.54 0.90 -0.66
N ILE A 122 7.03 1.91 0.05
CA ILE A 122 7.73 1.76 1.33
C ILE A 122 6.93 2.50 2.41
N GLY A 123 6.51 1.77 3.45
CA GLY A 123 5.99 2.37 4.67
C GLY A 123 7.12 2.77 5.60
N ALA A 124 7.19 4.04 5.99
CA ALA A 124 8.08 4.57 7.02
C ALA A 124 7.27 4.92 8.27
N ILE A 125 7.17 3.97 9.19
CA ILE A 125 6.24 4.02 10.33
C ILE A 125 6.90 4.76 11.49
N ASN A 126 6.61 6.05 11.62
CA ASN A 126 7.22 6.97 12.59
C ASN A 126 6.64 6.88 14.00
N GLY A 127 5.49 6.23 14.21
CA GLY A 127 4.81 6.17 15.51
C GLY A 127 3.69 5.13 15.53
N ALA A 128 2.62 5.42 16.26
CA ALA A 128 1.49 4.49 16.40
C ALA A 128 0.79 4.23 15.04
N ALA A 129 0.61 2.96 14.70
CA ALA A 129 -0.13 2.45 13.54
C ALA A 129 -1.20 1.47 14.04
N VAL A 130 -2.45 1.89 14.11
CA VAL A 130 -3.54 1.13 14.77
C VAL A 130 -4.76 1.04 13.86
N GLY A 131 -5.46 -0.11 13.86
CA GLY A 131 -6.61 -0.34 12.97
C GLY A 131 -6.22 -0.13 11.51
N ILE A 132 -6.95 0.73 10.79
CA ILE A 132 -6.62 1.07 9.39
C ILE A 132 -5.18 1.62 9.25
N GLY A 133 -4.63 2.28 10.28
CA GLY A 133 -3.23 2.70 10.28
C GLY A 133 -2.24 1.53 10.20
N ALA A 134 -2.61 0.35 10.72
CA ALA A 134 -1.81 -0.86 10.59
C ALA A 134 -2.17 -1.63 9.31
N THR A 135 -3.45 -1.70 8.93
CA THR A 135 -3.88 -2.50 7.78
C THR A 135 -3.51 -1.88 6.44
N MET A 136 -3.48 -0.55 6.31
CA MET A 136 -3.01 0.11 5.07
C MET A 136 -1.52 -0.15 4.76
N LEU A 137 -0.73 -0.58 5.75
CA LEU A 137 0.68 -0.92 5.56
C LEU A 137 0.88 -2.27 4.88
N LEU A 138 -0.10 -3.17 4.98
CA LEU A 138 0.05 -4.57 4.58
C LEU A 138 0.31 -4.76 3.08
N PRO A 139 -0.31 -4.02 2.15
CA PRO A 139 -0.03 -4.09 0.71
C PRO A 139 1.24 -3.33 0.28
N MET A 140 1.90 -2.60 1.18
CA MET A 140 3.18 -1.96 0.87
C MET A 140 4.28 -3.01 0.77
N ASP A 141 5.27 -2.81 -0.10
CA ASP A 141 6.30 -3.81 -0.35
C ASP A 141 7.27 -3.94 0.82
N PHE A 142 7.64 -2.81 1.40
CA PHE A 142 8.56 -2.75 2.53
C PHE A 142 7.97 -1.90 3.66
N ARG A 143 8.21 -2.32 4.89
CA ARG A 143 7.82 -1.61 6.12
C ARG A 143 9.05 -1.42 6.98
N LEU A 144 9.48 -0.16 7.13
CA LEU A 144 10.50 0.26 8.08
C LEU A 144 9.82 0.98 9.23
N ALA A 145 10.26 0.80 10.44
CA ALA A 145 9.63 1.43 11.60
C ALA A 145 10.65 2.12 12.51
N SER A 146 10.19 3.19 13.14
CA SER A 146 10.89 3.75 14.28
C SER A 146 10.91 2.74 15.43
N THR A 147 11.98 2.73 16.22
CA THR A 147 12.07 1.96 17.47
C THR A 147 10.96 2.31 18.45
N SER A 148 10.37 3.50 18.35
CA SER A 148 9.25 3.98 19.16
C SER A 148 7.87 3.59 18.58
N ALA A 149 7.79 3.01 17.39
CA ALA A 149 6.54 2.66 16.72
C ALA A 149 5.75 1.60 17.51
N ARG A 150 4.42 1.67 17.39
CA ARG A 150 3.50 0.73 18.02
C ARG A 150 2.45 0.30 17.00
N PHE A 151 2.04 -0.95 17.06
CA PHE A 151 1.09 -1.55 16.12
C PHE A 151 -0.09 -2.14 16.87
N GLY A 152 -1.27 -2.14 16.24
CA GLY A 152 -2.45 -2.75 16.83
C GLY A 152 -3.54 -3.11 15.83
N PHE A 153 -3.97 -4.38 15.85
CA PHE A 153 -5.11 -4.89 15.09
C PHE A 153 -6.32 -4.99 16.04
N VAL A 154 -6.84 -3.83 16.46
CA VAL A 154 -7.72 -3.66 17.62
C VAL A 154 -9.20 -3.98 17.37
N PHE A 155 -9.53 -4.63 16.25
CA PHE A 155 -10.90 -4.84 15.76
C PHE A 155 -11.83 -5.53 16.77
N ALA A 156 -11.44 -6.70 17.28
CA ALA A 156 -12.24 -7.45 18.24
C ALA A 156 -12.52 -6.67 19.53
N ARG A 157 -11.58 -5.83 19.99
CA ARG A 157 -11.79 -4.94 21.15
C ARG A 157 -12.78 -3.80 20.88
N ARG A 158 -13.17 -3.59 19.63
CA ARG A 158 -14.18 -2.61 19.21
C ARG A 158 -15.48 -3.26 18.76
N GLY A 159 -15.59 -4.60 18.87
CA GLY A 159 -16.77 -5.35 18.43
C GLY A 159 -16.92 -5.40 16.89
N ILE A 160 -15.83 -5.15 16.15
CA ILE A 160 -15.78 -5.20 14.70
C ILE A 160 -14.78 -6.26 14.23
N VAL A 161 -14.77 -6.52 12.93
CA VAL A 161 -13.90 -7.51 12.28
C VAL A 161 -12.75 -6.85 11.53
N PRO A 162 -11.69 -7.60 11.15
CA PRO A 162 -10.65 -7.10 10.25
C PRO A 162 -11.23 -6.54 8.95
N GLU A 163 -10.67 -5.41 8.49
CA GLU A 163 -11.07 -4.65 7.28
C GLU A 163 -9.88 -4.45 6.35
N ALA A 164 -10.03 -3.67 5.28
CA ALA A 164 -8.95 -3.28 4.37
C ALA A 164 -8.24 -4.49 3.73
N ALA A 165 -8.98 -5.56 3.43
CA ALA A 165 -8.44 -6.83 2.94
C ALA A 165 -7.31 -7.42 3.82
N SER A 166 -7.22 -6.99 5.09
CA SER A 166 -6.19 -7.47 6.01
C SER A 166 -6.28 -8.97 6.30
N SER A 167 -7.47 -9.57 6.18
CA SER A 167 -7.67 -11.03 6.24
C SER A 167 -6.92 -11.79 5.14
N TRP A 168 -6.62 -11.13 4.01
CA TRP A 168 -5.81 -11.69 2.94
C TRP A 168 -4.32 -11.40 3.15
N PHE A 169 -3.96 -10.14 3.46
CA PHE A 169 -2.56 -9.72 3.54
C PHE A 169 -1.86 -10.18 4.81
N LEU A 170 -2.47 -9.97 5.99
CA LEU A 170 -1.78 -10.17 7.28
C LEU A 170 -1.25 -11.60 7.46
N PRO A 171 -2.04 -12.68 7.27
CA PRO A 171 -1.55 -14.05 7.46
C PRO A 171 -0.45 -14.44 6.46
N ARG A 172 -0.40 -13.77 5.29
CA ARG A 172 0.68 -14.00 4.30
C ARG A 172 2.01 -13.36 4.71
N LEU A 173 1.96 -12.31 5.52
CA LEU A 173 3.16 -11.62 6.01
C LEU A 173 3.72 -12.25 7.30
N VAL A 174 2.84 -12.57 8.27
CA VAL A 174 3.25 -12.95 9.63
C VAL A 174 2.87 -14.38 10.01
N GLY A 175 2.24 -15.12 9.10
CA GLY A 175 1.67 -16.43 9.38
C GLY A 175 0.32 -16.36 10.09
N ILE A 176 -0.48 -17.43 9.95
CA ILE A 176 -1.86 -17.46 10.44
C ILE A 176 -1.94 -17.35 11.97
N GLU A 177 -1.07 -18.03 12.71
CA GLU A 177 -1.07 -18.03 14.17
C GLU A 177 -0.86 -16.62 14.74
N THR A 178 0.15 -15.90 14.27
CA THR A 178 0.44 -14.52 14.70
C THR A 178 -0.71 -13.58 14.31
N ALA A 179 -1.26 -13.74 13.11
CA ALA A 179 -2.40 -12.93 12.65
C ALA A 179 -3.61 -13.12 13.54
N LEU A 180 -3.95 -14.37 13.91
CA LEU A 180 -5.06 -14.69 14.83
C LEU A 180 -4.79 -14.13 16.23
N GLU A 181 -3.58 -14.33 16.79
CA GLU A 181 -3.20 -13.80 18.11
C GLU A 181 -3.44 -12.29 18.18
N TRP A 182 -2.93 -11.53 17.19
CA TRP A 182 -3.05 -10.09 17.18
C TRP A 182 -4.50 -9.61 16.98
N CYS A 183 -5.24 -10.25 16.06
CA CYS A 183 -6.62 -9.87 15.78
C CYS A 183 -7.59 -10.24 16.91
N TYR A 184 -7.40 -11.39 17.57
CA TYR A 184 -8.27 -11.82 18.69
C TYR A 184 -7.99 -10.99 19.94
N SER A 185 -6.71 -10.85 20.32
CA SER A 185 -6.34 -10.10 21.51
C SER A 185 -6.60 -8.61 21.35
N GLY A 186 -6.48 -8.08 20.14
CA GLY A 186 -6.51 -6.64 19.86
C GLY A 186 -5.51 -5.84 20.69
N LYS A 187 -4.42 -6.49 21.16
CA LYS A 187 -3.36 -5.81 21.90
C LYS A 187 -2.60 -4.84 21.01
N VAL A 188 -2.09 -3.79 21.63
CA VAL A 188 -1.10 -2.92 20.98
C VAL A 188 0.29 -3.41 21.41
N PHE A 189 1.15 -3.64 20.42
CA PHE A 189 2.49 -4.17 20.62
C PHE A 189 3.58 -3.22 20.06
N GLY A 190 4.83 -3.43 20.46
CA GLY A 190 5.93 -2.56 20.08
C GLY A 190 6.61 -2.94 18.77
N ALA A 191 7.51 -2.07 18.32
CA ALA A 191 8.29 -2.24 17.10
C ALA A 191 9.15 -3.52 17.11
N ALA A 192 9.71 -3.90 18.25
CA ALA A 192 10.51 -5.13 18.38
C ALA A 192 9.68 -6.39 18.06
N GLU A 193 8.47 -6.51 18.64
CA GLU A 193 7.58 -7.63 18.32
C GLU A 193 7.16 -7.63 16.84
N ALA A 194 6.89 -6.45 16.27
CA ALA A 194 6.56 -6.32 14.85
C ALA A 194 7.71 -6.78 13.95
N HIS A 195 8.94 -6.51 14.31
CA HIS A 195 10.13 -6.95 13.61
C HIS A 195 10.35 -8.47 13.75
N ASP A 196 10.31 -8.99 14.99
CA ASP A 196 10.52 -10.42 15.27
C ASP A 196 9.49 -11.31 14.55
N LYS A 197 8.24 -10.82 14.44
CA LYS A 197 7.14 -11.50 13.74
C LYS A 197 7.09 -11.15 12.24
N LYS A 198 8.10 -10.47 11.69
CA LYS A 198 8.26 -10.16 10.26
C LYS A 198 7.22 -9.20 9.65
N LEU A 199 6.44 -8.51 10.47
CA LEU A 199 5.59 -7.43 9.99
C LEU A 199 6.43 -6.25 9.47
N VAL A 200 7.55 -5.97 10.13
CA VAL A 200 8.48 -4.89 9.82
C VAL A 200 9.84 -5.46 9.43
N ARG A 201 10.43 -4.92 8.36
CA ARG A 201 11.73 -5.36 7.82
C ARG A 201 12.90 -4.94 8.70
N ALA A 202 12.88 -3.69 9.18
CA ALA A 202 13.99 -3.11 9.96
C ALA A 202 13.49 -2.01 10.90
N LEU A 203 14.24 -1.79 11.98
CA LEU A 203 14.01 -0.76 12.96
C LEU A 203 15.10 0.30 12.88
N HIS A 204 14.71 1.56 13.01
CA HIS A 204 15.62 2.71 12.97
C HIS A 204 15.33 3.67 14.14
N ALA A 205 16.30 4.46 14.54
CA ALA A 205 16.04 5.60 15.39
C ALA A 205 15.06 6.56 14.69
N PRO A 206 14.23 7.32 15.43
CA PRO A 206 13.22 8.19 14.80
C PRO A 206 13.79 9.11 13.71
N GLU A 207 14.95 9.70 13.95
CA GLU A 207 15.67 10.60 13.05
C GLU A 207 16.22 9.91 11.80
N ASP A 208 16.54 8.61 11.88
CA ASP A 208 17.13 7.83 10.78
C ASP A 208 16.07 7.14 9.88
N LEU A 209 14.81 7.10 10.33
CA LEU A 209 13.77 6.34 9.64
C LEU A 209 13.54 6.80 8.20
N LEU A 210 13.30 8.09 7.98
CA LEU A 210 13.04 8.63 6.65
C LEU A 210 14.28 8.60 5.75
N PRO A 211 15.49 8.96 6.23
CA PRO A 211 16.72 8.71 5.52
C PRO A 211 16.90 7.26 5.05
N ALA A 212 16.64 6.28 5.93
CA ALA A 212 16.72 4.85 5.59
C ALA A 212 15.68 4.44 4.54
N ALA A 213 14.45 4.94 4.63
CA ALA A 213 13.42 4.68 3.61
C ALA A 213 13.82 5.25 2.24
N ARG A 214 14.39 6.46 2.19
CA ARG A 214 14.91 7.05 0.95
C ARG A 214 16.11 6.28 0.39
N ALA A 215 17.01 5.80 1.25
CA ALA A 215 18.14 4.97 0.85
C ALA A 215 17.66 3.66 0.21
N LEU A 216 16.69 2.98 0.85
CA LEU A 216 16.09 1.76 0.30
C LEU A 216 15.39 2.04 -1.04
N ALA A 217 14.63 3.13 -1.17
CA ALA A 217 13.98 3.49 -2.42
C ALA A 217 14.98 3.64 -3.57
N ARG A 218 16.12 4.33 -3.32
CA ARG A 218 17.20 4.45 -4.30
C ARG A 218 17.85 3.12 -4.63
N GLU A 219 18.17 2.30 -3.63
CA GLU A 219 18.74 0.96 -3.82
C GLU A 219 17.87 0.09 -4.76
N LEU A 220 16.54 0.14 -4.59
CA LEU A 220 15.60 -0.66 -5.38
C LEU A 220 15.44 -0.17 -6.82
N THR A 221 15.74 1.10 -7.11
CA THR A 221 15.33 1.73 -8.37
C THR A 221 16.44 2.36 -9.18
N ALA A 222 17.62 2.64 -8.60
CA ALA A 222 18.69 3.39 -9.29
C ALA A 222 19.17 2.69 -10.57
N ASP A 223 19.44 1.40 -10.48
CA ASP A 223 20.04 0.60 -11.56
C ASP A 223 19.05 -0.39 -12.18
N SER A 224 17.73 -0.16 -12.03
CA SER A 224 16.69 -1.10 -12.45
C SER A 224 15.78 -0.48 -13.51
N ALA A 225 15.43 -1.25 -14.55
CA ALA A 225 14.48 -0.83 -15.58
C ALA A 225 13.07 -0.62 -14.97
N PRO A 226 12.45 0.58 -15.12
CA PRO A 226 11.20 0.93 -14.45
C PRO A 226 10.05 -0.03 -14.74
N VAL A 227 9.88 -0.40 -16.01
CA VAL A 227 8.80 -1.31 -16.46
C VAL A 227 9.02 -2.71 -15.88
N SER A 228 10.25 -3.19 -15.82
CA SER A 228 10.56 -4.49 -15.21
C SER A 228 10.27 -4.53 -13.72
N VAL A 229 10.58 -3.44 -12.99
CA VAL A 229 10.24 -3.29 -11.56
C VAL A 229 8.72 -3.33 -11.35
N ALA A 230 7.96 -2.57 -12.16
CA ALA A 230 6.51 -2.52 -12.08
C ALA A 230 5.86 -3.89 -12.32
N LEU A 231 6.29 -4.60 -13.37
CA LEU A 231 5.80 -5.94 -13.68
C LEU A 231 6.18 -6.95 -12.61
N THR A 232 7.43 -6.94 -12.15
CA THR A 232 7.91 -7.82 -11.07
C THR A 232 7.06 -7.67 -9.81
N ARG A 233 6.77 -6.41 -9.42
CA ARG A 233 5.90 -6.14 -8.27
C ARG A 233 4.53 -6.79 -8.44
N GLN A 234 3.87 -6.57 -9.57
CA GLN A 234 2.55 -7.14 -9.85
C GLN A 234 2.58 -8.67 -9.92
N MET A 235 3.57 -9.25 -10.59
CA MET A 235 3.73 -10.70 -10.69
C MET A 235 3.88 -11.35 -9.31
N LEU A 236 4.79 -10.85 -8.48
CA LEU A 236 5.05 -11.44 -7.16
C LEU A 236 3.84 -11.33 -6.23
N TRP A 237 3.22 -10.15 -6.13
CA TRP A 237 2.06 -9.97 -5.27
C TRP A 237 0.86 -10.82 -5.70
N ARG A 238 0.55 -10.87 -6.99
CA ARG A 238 -0.64 -11.58 -7.50
C ARG A 238 -0.49 -13.08 -7.45
N MET A 239 0.73 -13.60 -7.59
CA MET A 239 0.98 -15.04 -7.53
C MET A 239 0.98 -15.61 -6.12
N LEU A 240 0.94 -14.79 -5.05
CA LEU A 240 0.78 -15.28 -3.69
C LEU A 240 -0.54 -16.05 -3.45
N GLY A 241 -1.55 -15.84 -4.27
CA GLY A 241 -2.84 -16.53 -4.19
C GLY A 241 -3.03 -17.62 -5.26
N ALA A 242 -2.06 -17.84 -6.13
CA ALA A 242 -2.16 -18.81 -7.21
C ALA A 242 -2.26 -20.25 -6.66
N ALA A 243 -3.16 -21.04 -7.22
CA ALA A 243 -3.39 -22.41 -6.78
C ALA A 243 -2.29 -23.37 -7.26
N HIS A 244 -1.58 -23.03 -8.34
CA HIS A 244 -0.56 -23.90 -8.93
C HIS A 244 0.55 -23.07 -9.61
N PRO A 245 1.85 -23.50 -9.54
CA PRO A 245 2.96 -22.78 -10.19
C PRO A 245 2.80 -22.56 -11.69
N MET A 246 1.98 -23.36 -12.37
CA MET A 246 1.68 -23.19 -13.81
C MET A 246 1.00 -21.83 -14.09
N GLU A 247 0.27 -21.27 -13.15
CA GLU A 247 -0.33 -19.93 -13.29
C GLU A 247 0.77 -18.87 -13.37
N ALA A 248 1.75 -18.93 -12.47
CA ALA A 248 2.93 -18.07 -12.53
C ALA A 248 3.71 -18.30 -13.85
N HIS A 249 3.98 -19.55 -14.25
CA HIS A 249 4.72 -19.86 -15.47
C HIS A 249 4.07 -19.29 -16.72
N ARG A 250 2.74 -19.29 -16.80
CA ARG A 250 2.01 -18.68 -17.94
C ARG A 250 2.23 -17.17 -18.01
N ILE A 251 2.23 -16.50 -16.86
CA ILE A 251 2.46 -15.05 -16.77
C ILE A 251 3.93 -14.75 -17.07
N ASP A 252 4.85 -15.45 -16.41
CA ASP A 252 6.31 -15.30 -16.60
C ASP A 252 6.68 -15.40 -18.08
N SER A 253 6.17 -16.44 -18.77
CA SER A 253 6.45 -16.66 -20.19
C SER A 253 5.98 -15.51 -21.08
N ARG A 254 4.83 -14.91 -20.77
CA ARG A 254 4.30 -13.76 -21.52
C ARG A 254 5.09 -12.50 -21.25
N MET A 255 5.43 -12.26 -19.99
CA MET A 255 6.17 -11.07 -19.59
C MET A 255 7.61 -11.10 -20.11
N ILE A 256 8.31 -12.23 -20.02
CA ILE A 256 9.65 -12.35 -20.60
C ILE A 256 9.64 -12.23 -22.12
N TRP A 257 8.62 -12.78 -22.79
CA TRP A 257 8.47 -12.61 -24.24
C TRP A 257 8.30 -11.14 -24.62
N ALA A 258 7.41 -10.42 -23.94
CA ALA A 258 7.15 -9.01 -24.22
C ALA A 258 8.36 -8.11 -23.87
N ARG A 259 9.00 -8.35 -22.72
CA ARG A 259 10.14 -7.53 -22.26
C ARG A 259 11.44 -7.88 -22.99
N GLY A 260 11.62 -9.13 -23.40
CA GLY A 260 12.82 -9.55 -24.14
C GLY A 260 13.01 -8.83 -25.48
N ALA A 261 11.93 -8.31 -26.08
CA ALA A 261 11.96 -7.54 -27.32
C ALA A 261 12.04 -6.01 -27.08
N ALA A 262 12.01 -5.55 -25.83
CA ALA A 262 12.00 -4.13 -25.48
C ALA A 262 13.41 -3.52 -25.48
N SER A 263 13.49 -2.19 -25.65
CA SER A 263 14.75 -1.45 -25.67
C SER A 263 15.54 -1.58 -24.36
N ASP A 264 14.87 -1.56 -23.23
CA ASP A 264 15.52 -1.70 -21.92
C ASP A 264 16.16 -3.08 -21.72
N ALA A 265 15.63 -4.16 -22.33
CA ALA A 265 16.26 -5.47 -22.28
C ALA A 265 17.58 -5.52 -23.06
N ALA A 266 17.61 -4.90 -24.25
CA ALA A 266 18.81 -4.79 -25.06
C ALA A 266 19.87 -3.91 -24.35
N GLU A 267 19.45 -2.78 -23.78
CA GLU A 267 20.33 -1.88 -23.01
C GLU A 267 20.90 -2.59 -21.76
N GLY A 268 20.06 -3.30 -21.01
CA GLY A 268 20.50 -4.02 -19.82
C GLY A 268 21.57 -5.08 -20.12
N ILE A 269 21.49 -5.76 -21.27
CA ILE A 269 22.50 -6.72 -21.72
C ILE A 269 23.76 -5.98 -22.22
N ALA A 270 23.60 -4.96 -23.05
CA ALA A 270 24.71 -4.21 -23.63
C ALA A 270 25.55 -3.53 -22.53
N SER A 271 24.91 -2.81 -21.62
CA SER A 271 25.59 -2.14 -20.51
C SER A 271 26.35 -3.10 -19.60
N PHE A 272 25.77 -4.28 -19.32
CA PHE A 272 26.45 -5.32 -18.55
C PHE A 272 27.71 -5.83 -19.22
N LEU A 273 27.65 -6.14 -20.53
CA LEU A 273 28.82 -6.62 -21.30
C LEU A 273 29.90 -5.54 -21.44
N GLU A 274 29.50 -4.29 -21.58
CA GLU A 274 30.39 -3.12 -21.71
C GLU A 274 30.88 -2.59 -20.36
N LYS A 275 30.40 -3.12 -19.24
CA LYS A 275 30.73 -2.71 -17.86
C LYS A 275 30.47 -1.21 -17.60
N ARG A 276 29.39 -0.68 -18.09
CA ARG A 276 28.94 0.72 -17.90
C ARG A 276 27.56 0.75 -17.20
N PRO A 277 27.17 1.87 -16.60
CA PRO A 277 25.82 2.08 -16.12
C PRO A 277 24.80 1.92 -17.26
N ALA A 278 23.66 1.30 -16.94
CA ALA A 278 22.54 1.18 -17.88
C ALA A 278 21.76 2.50 -17.98
N HIS A 279 21.24 2.79 -19.16
CA HIS A 279 20.36 3.91 -19.41
C HIS A 279 19.01 3.43 -19.93
N PHE A 280 18.09 3.13 -19.02
CA PHE A 280 16.74 2.64 -19.32
C PHE A 280 15.83 3.78 -19.76
N VAL A 281 15.10 3.59 -20.86
CA VAL A 281 14.26 4.61 -21.50
C VAL A 281 12.78 4.25 -21.54
N ASP A 282 12.42 3.00 -21.29
CA ASP A 282 11.01 2.58 -21.28
C ASP A 282 10.29 3.19 -20.06
N SER A 283 9.09 3.72 -20.30
CA SER A 283 8.28 4.36 -19.27
C SER A 283 7.17 3.44 -18.76
N VAL A 284 6.84 3.56 -17.47
CA VAL A 284 5.77 2.76 -16.85
C VAL A 284 4.39 3.20 -17.34
N SER A 285 4.22 4.50 -17.61
CA SER A 285 2.93 5.06 -18.06
C SER A 285 2.50 4.56 -19.44
N ALA A 286 3.47 4.33 -20.34
CA ALA A 286 3.22 3.93 -21.73
C ALA A 286 3.83 2.58 -22.14
N GLY A 287 4.80 2.07 -21.39
CA GLY A 287 5.60 0.90 -21.76
C GLY A 287 5.14 -0.44 -21.18
N LEU A 288 4.03 -0.48 -20.47
CA LEU A 288 3.49 -1.75 -19.98
C LEU A 288 2.97 -2.57 -21.15
N PRO A 289 3.39 -3.83 -21.30
CA PRO A 289 2.91 -4.68 -22.40
C PRO A 289 1.42 -4.98 -22.23
N HIS A 290 0.71 -5.22 -23.33
CA HIS A 290 -0.69 -5.69 -23.32
C HIS A 290 -0.87 -6.98 -22.49
N ALA A 291 0.19 -7.74 -22.31
CA ALA A 291 0.20 -8.89 -21.41
C ALA A 291 -0.11 -8.52 -19.94
N ALA A 292 0.01 -7.24 -19.56
CA ALA A 292 -0.42 -6.74 -18.25
C ALA A 292 -1.96 -6.77 -18.06
N ASP A 293 -2.75 -6.93 -19.13
CA ASP A 293 -4.20 -7.15 -19.05
C ASP A 293 -4.58 -8.43 -18.28
N TYR A 294 -3.61 -9.32 -18.03
CA TYR A 294 -3.79 -10.47 -17.14
C TYR A 294 -3.81 -10.11 -15.66
N PHE A 295 -3.49 -8.87 -15.30
CA PHE A 295 -3.54 -8.37 -13.93
C PHE A 295 -4.86 -7.64 -13.62
N VAL A 296 -5.95 -8.11 -14.19
CA VAL A 296 -7.29 -7.58 -13.93
C VAL A 296 -7.73 -8.00 -12.52
N ASP A 297 -8.17 -7.03 -11.74
CA ASP A 297 -8.80 -7.32 -10.45
C ASP A 297 -10.19 -7.94 -10.68
N PRO A 298 -10.60 -8.90 -9.84
CA PRO A 298 -11.99 -9.34 -9.82
C PRO A 298 -12.92 -8.17 -9.55
N ASP A 299 -14.10 -8.21 -10.16
CA ASP A 299 -15.17 -7.27 -9.83
C ASP A 299 -15.53 -7.38 -8.35
N TYR A 300 -15.97 -6.28 -7.75
CA TYR A 300 -16.39 -6.30 -6.35
C TYR A 300 -17.67 -7.12 -6.17
N PHE A 301 -18.54 -7.14 -7.15
CA PHE A 301 -19.70 -8.02 -7.33
C PHE A 301 -19.97 -8.26 -8.81
#